data_55b1ebacdfcbd09bba32b4c6816a02e6
#
_entry.id   55b1ebacdfcbd09bba32b4c6816a02e6
#
_cell.length_a   1.000
_cell.length_b   1.000
_cell.length_c   1.000
_cell.angle_alpha   90.00
_cell.angle_beta   90.00
_cell.angle_gamma   90.00
#
_symmetry.space_group_name_H-M   'P 1'
#
loop_
_entity.id
_entity.type
_entity.pdbx_description
1 polymer ?
#
loop_
_entity_poly.entity_id
_entity_poly.type
_entity_poly.pdbx_seq_one_letter_code
_entity_poly.pdbx_strand_id
1 'polypeptide(L)'
;QLRQLEEKVKVKVIDRTALILDIFAQHAKSKEGKAQVELAQISYLLPRLRGWGESLSRQVGGRAAGGAGIGGRGPGETKIETDRRRIRDKMAKLRREIAEMKVSRDTKRQERRRNNIPSVAIAGYTNAGKSTLMNLITKTDILAENKLFATLDTTVRKVVIKNMPFLLSDTVGFIRKLPTQLIESFKSTLDEVREADLLLHVVDISHSDFEDHIESVNQILLDIKSNNKPIIMVFNKIDAYKHL
;
A
#
# COMPACT_ATOMS: atom_id res chain seq x y z
N GLN A 1 -2.57 -15.23 -19.38
CA GLN A 1 -1.56 -16.09 -18.70
C GLN A 1 -2.10 -16.68 -17.39
N LEU A 2 -2.52 -15.87 -16.39
CA LEU A 2 -3.04 -16.38 -15.10
C LEU A 2 -4.22 -17.35 -15.28
N ARG A 3 -5.19 -16.98 -16.11
CA ARG A 3 -6.35 -17.81 -16.39
C ARG A 3 -6.02 -19.14 -17.05
N GLN A 4 -5.06 -19.15 -17.97
CA GLN A 4 -4.58 -20.39 -18.60
C GLN A 4 -3.89 -21.32 -17.59
N LEU A 5 -3.22 -20.73 -16.59
CA LEU A 5 -2.66 -21.48 -15.46
C LEU A 5 -3.75 -22.05 -14.57
N GLU A 6 -4.78 -21.25 -14.21
CA GLU A 6 -5.92 -21.71 -13.42
C GLU A 6 -6.65 -22.89 -14.08
N GLU A 7 -6.87 -22.81 -15.40
CA GLU A 7 -7.50 -23.88 -16.19
C GLU A 7 -6.67 -25.18 -16.17
N LYS A 8 -5.33 -25.06 -16.16
CA LYS A 8 -4.43 -26.23 -16.12
C LYS A 8 -4.29 -26.85 -14.73
N VAL A 9 -4.11 -26.01 -13.70
CA VAL A 9 -3.86 -26.51 -12.35
C VAL A 9 -5.12 -26.69 -11.52
N LYS A 10 -6.28 -26.24 -12.04
CA LYS A 10 -7.62 -26.35 -11.44
C LYS A 10 -7.74 -25.76 -10.03
N VAL A 11 -6.86 -24.81 -9.72
CA VAL A 11 -6.89 -24.03 -8.48
C VAL A 11 -6.78 -22.55 -8.80
N LYS A 12 -7.29 -21.69 -7.91
CA LYS A 12 -7.20 -20.24 -8.07
C LYS A 12 -5.73 -19.80 -8.07
N VAL A 13 -5.32 -19.07 -9.10
CA VAL A 13 -3.98 -18.50 -9.24
C VAL A 13 -4.04 -17.00 -9.02
N ILE A 14 -3.25 -16.52 -8.09
CA ILE A 14 -3.10 -15.09 -7.80
C ILE A 14 -1.66 -14.66 -8.12
N ASP A 15 -1.49 -13.45 -8.62
CA ASP A 15 -0.16 -12.87 -8.78
C ASP A 15 0.32 -12.18 -7.50
N ARG A 16 1.59 -11.81 -7.48
CA ARG A 16 2.21 -11.13 -6.34
C ARG A 16 1.46 -9.85 -5.95
N THR A 17 0.96 -9.09 -6.92
CA THR A 17 0.21 -7.85 -6.67
C THR A 17 -1.10 -8.11 -5.95
N ALA A 18 -1.87 -9.12 -6.40
CA ALA A 18 -3.10 -9.53 -5.73
C ALA A 18 -2.84 -9.97 -4.29
N LEU A 19 -1.78 -10.78 -4.07
CA LEU A 19 -1.41 -11.22 -2.73
C LEU A 19 -1.06 -10.04 -1.81
N ILE A 20 -0.28 -9.09 -2.29
CA ILE A 20 0.07 -7.88 -1.52
C ILE A 20 -1.19 -7.09 -1.16
N LEU A 21 -2.10 -6.89 -2.11
CA LEU A 21 -3.36 -6.19 -1.89
C LEU A 21 -4.24 -6.89 -0.85
N ASP A 22 -4.28 -8.23 -0.85
CA ASP A 22 -5.03 -9.01 0.13
C ASP A 22 -4.42 -8.88 1.53
N ILE A 23 -3.09 -8.93 1.65
CA ILE A 23 -2.39 -8.68 2.93
C ILE A 23 -2.71 -7.29 3.45
N PHE A 24 -2.66 -6.28 2.60
CA PHE A 24 -3.01 -4.91 2.99
C PHE A 24 -4.47 -4.78 3.43
N ALA A 25 -5.40 -5.45 2.75
CA ALA A 25 -6.80 -5.45 3.12
C ALA A 25 -7.05 -6.01 4.54
N GLN A 26 -6.27 -7.03 4.93
CA GLN A 26 -6.34 -7.60 6.27
C GLN A 26 -5.76 -6.67 7.36
N HIS A 27 -4.75 -5.86 7.04
CA HIS A 27 -4.07 -4.99 7.99
C HIS A 27 -4.62 -3.57 8.06
N ALA A 28 -5.43 -3.12 7.10
CA ALA A 28 -6.07 -1.81 7.10
C ALA A 28 -7.09 -1.69 8.25
N LYS A 29 -6.78 -0.88 9.24
CA LYS A 29 -7.65 -0.64 10.41
C LYS A 29 -8.39 0.70 10.29
N SER A 30 -7.69 1.75 9.85
CA SER A 30 -8.26 3.08 9.69
C SER A 30 -9.26 3.16 8.54
N LYS A 31 -10.19 4.11 8.61
CA LYS A 31 -11.12 4.41 7.51
C LYS A 31 -10.37 4.78 6.23
N GLU A 32 -9.30 5.54 6.37
CA GLU A 32 -8.46 5.96 5.25
C GLU A 32 -7.69 4.79 4.64
N GLY A 33 -7.01 3.98 5.45
CA GLY A 33 -6.29 2.79 5.00
C GLY A 33 -7.21 1.82 4.26
N LYS A 34 -8.43 1.57 4.77
CA LYS A 34 -9.43 0.75 4.09
C LYS A 34 -9.84 1.32 2.73
N ALA A 35 -10.10 2.63 2.65
CA ALA A 35 -10.48 3.28 1.40
C ALA A 35 -9.33 3.23 0.36
N GLN A 36 -8.09 3.40 0.81
CA GLN A 36 -6.90 3.32 -0.04
C GLN A 36 -6.69 1.91 -0.60
N VAL A 37 -6.77 0.89 0.24
CA VAL A 37 -6.64 -0.51 -0.17
C VAL A 37 -7.76 -0.89 -1.13
N GLU A 38 -9.00 -0.53 -0.83
CA GLU A 38 -10.14 -0.81 -1.69
C GLU A 38 -9.99 -0.14 -3.07
N LEU A 39 -9.54 1.11 -3.10
CA LEU A 39 -9.24 1.82 -4.35
C LEU A 39 -8.14 1.09 -5.16
N ALA A 40 -7.08 0.63 -4.50
CA ALA A 40 -6.00 -0.11 -5.14
C ALA A 40 -6.47 -1.46 -5.69
N GLN A 41 -7.27 -2.21 -4.93
CA GLN A 41 -7.86 -3.49 -5.36
C GLN A 41 -8.76 -3.30 -6.59
N ILE A 42 -9.63 -2.29 -6.57
CA ILE A 42 -10.52 -2.01 -7.70
C ILE A 42 -9.71 -1.57 -8.93
N SER A 43 -8.70 -0.72 -8.76
CA SER A 43 -7.80 -0.28 -9.84
C SER A 43 -7.04 -1.44 -10.47
N TYR A 44 -6.65 -2.43 -9.66
CA TYR A 44 -6.00 -3.65 -10.12
C TYR A 44 -6.95 -4.58 -10.88
N LEU A 45 -8.21 -4.70 -10.44
CA LEU A 45 -9.19 -5.60 -11.03
C LEU A 45 -9.81 -5.03 -12.30
N LEU A 46 -10.04 -3.72 -12.39
CA LEU A 46 -10.76 -3.07 -13.49
C LEU A 46 -10.22 -3.42 -14.89
N PRO A 47 -8.91 -3.41 -15.18
CA PRO A 47 -8.38 -3.82 -16.48
C PRO A 47 -8.61 -5.32 -16.79
N ARG A 48 -8.66 -6.15 -15.73
CA ARG A 48 -8.81 -7.60 -15.83
C ARG A 48 -10.25 -8.04 -16.15
N LEU A 49 -11.24 -7.20 -15.84
CA LEU A 49 -12.63 -7.41 -16.19
C LEU A 49 -12.89 -7.33 -17.72
N ARG A 50 -11.96 -6.78 -18.49
CA ARG A 50 -12.09 -6.71 -19.95
C ARG A 50 -12.11 -8.08 -20.63
N GLY A 51 -11.46 -9.09 -20.07
CA GLY A 51 -11.45 -10.45 -20.63
C GLY A 51 -12.66 -11.32 -20.26
N TRP A 52 -13.45 -10.93 -19.29
CA TRP A 52 -14.63 -11.72 -18.85
C TRP A 52 -15.82 -11.57 -19.79
N GLY A 53 -15.99 -10.40 -20.43
CA GLY A 53 -17.09 -10.12 -21.35
C GLY A 53 -17.04 -10.92 -22.63
N GLU A 54 -15.86 -11.11 -23.21
CA GLU A 54 -15.68 -11.87 -24.43
C GLU A 54 -15.95 -13.37 -24.25
N SER A 55 -15.69 -13.93 -23.08
CA SER A 55 -15.93 -15.34 -22.80
C SER A 55 -17.40 -15.65 -22.49
N LEU A 56 -18.12 -14.71 -21.86
CA LEU A 56 -19.56 -14.84 -21.62
C LEU A 56 -20.36 -14.65 -22.90
N SER A 57 -19.96 -13.75 -23.80
CA SER A 57 -20.62 -13.58 -25.10
C SER A 57 -20.44 -14.80 -25.99
N ARG A 58 -19.31 -15.50 -25.97
CA ARG A 58 -19.07 -16.75 -26.68
C ARG A 58 -19.90 -17.92 -26.14
N GLN A 59 -20.14 -17.96 -24.83
CA GLN A 59 -20.99 -19.01 -24.22
C GLN A 59 -22.49 -18.83 -24.49
N VAL A 60 -22.96 -17.60 -24.65
CA VAL A 60 -24.36 -17.29 -24.96
C VAL A 60 -24.64 -17.33 -26.48
N GLY A 61 -23.60 -17.07 -27.30
CA GLY A 61 -23.74 -17.12 -28.78
C GLY A 61 -23.80 -18.53 -29.36
N GLY A 62 -23.62 -19.59 -28.58
CA GLY A 62 -23.64 -20.98 -29.06
C GLY A 62 -25.00 -21.63 -29.18
N ARG A 63 -26.13 -20.94 -28.93
CA ARG A 63 -27.47 -21.51 -28.95
C ARG A 63 -28.56 -20.57 -29.52
N ALA A 64 -28.33 -20.01 -30.68
CA ALA A 64 -29.43 -19.44 -31.46
C ALA A 64 -29.08 -19.44 -32.96
N ALA A 65 -29.22 -20.61 -33.58
CA ALA A 65 -29.43 -20.69 -35.01
C ALA A 65 -30.91 -20.38 -35.25
N GLY A 66 -31.19 -19.27 -35.90
CA GLY A 66 -32.54 -19.00 -36.46
C GLY A 66 -33.16 -17.70 -35.94
N GLY A 67 -33.03 -16.62 -36.74
CA GLY A 67 -33.85 -15.41 -36.56
C GLY A 67 -33.10 -14.13 -36.96
N ALA A 68 -33.38 -13.64 -38.15
CA ALA A 68 -32.94 -12.38 -38.70
C ALA A 68 -33.32 -11.18 -37.80
N GLY A 69 -32.43 -10.21 -37.71
CA GLY A 69 -32.86 -8.87 -37.36
C GLY A 69 -32.00 -8.09 -36.37
N ILE A 70 -31.25 -7.13 -36.91
CA ILE A 70 -30.95 -5.82 -36.31
C ILE A 70 -30.10 -5.81 -35.03
N GLY A 71 -28.81 -5.47 -35.21
CA GLY A 71 -27.96 -4.70 -34.29
C GLY A 71 -28.12 -4.97 -32.78
N GLY A 72 -27.94 -6.22 -32.31
CA GLY A 72 -28.11 -6.55 -30.90
C GLY A 72 -26.82 -6.45 -30.12
N ARG A 73 -26.63 -5.41 -29.33
CA ARG A 73 -25.79 -5.49 -28.14
C ARG A 73 -26.38 -6.56 -27.24
N GLY A 74 -25.67 -7.70 -27.08
CA GLY A 74 -26.18 -8.82 -26.29
C GLY A 74 -26.36 -8.44 -24.81
N PRO A 75 -27.32 -9.03 -24.07
CA PRO A 75 -27.63 -8.71 -22.67
C PRO A 75 -26.42 -8.87 -21.72
N GLY A 76 -25.38 -9.63 -22.14
CA GLY A 76 -24.12 -9.74 -21.38
C GLY A 76 -23.21 -8.52 -21.52
N GLU A 77 -23.22 -7.83 -22.65
CA GLU A 77 -22.37 -6.66 -22.89
C GLU A 77 -22.87 -5.45 -22.11
N THR A 78 -24.18 -5.24 -22.03
CA THR A 78 -24.82 -4.20 -21.20
C THR A 78 -24.61 -4.42 -19.73
N LYS A 79 -24.58 -5.66 -19.24
CA LYS A 79 -24.32 -5.96 -17.83
C LYS A 79 -22.90 -5.62 -17.45
N ILE A 80 -21.91 -6.00 -18.28
CA ILE A 80 -20.49 -5.68 -18.04
C ILE A 80 -20.23 -4.18 -18.10
N GLU A 81 -20.87 -3.46 -19.01
CA GLU A 81 -20.76 -2.02 -19.11
C GLU A 81 -21.37 -1.32 -17.89
N THR A 82 -22.51 -1.81 -17.41
CA THR A 82 -23.14 -1.33 -16.18
C THR A 82 -22.24 -1.59 -14.95
N ASP A 83 -21.66 -2.78 -14.84
CA ASP A 83 -20.76 -3.12 -13.74
C ASP A 83 -19.48 -2.28 -13.78
N ARG A 84 -18.92 -2.03 -14.95
CA ARG A 84 -17.78 -1.09 -15.12
C ARG A 84 -18.12 0.33 -14.70
N ARG A 85 -19.31 0.81 -15.03
CA ARG A 85 -19.77 2.14 -14.62
C ARG A 85 -19.87 2.22 -13.11
N ARG A 86 -20.53 1.26 -12.46
CA ARG A 86 -20.61 1.18 -10.99
C ARG A 86 -19.25 1.16 -10.32
N ILE A 87 -18.31 0.42 -10.89
CA ILE A 87 -16.93 0.33 -10.40
C ILE A 87 -16.23 1.70 -10.52
N ARG A 88 -16.36 2.40 -11.65
CA ARG A 88 -15.80 3.74 -11.83
C ARG A 88 -16.41 4.75 -10.88
N ASP A 89 -17.72 4.71 -10.68
CA ASP A 89 -18.42 5.58 -9.73
C ASP A 89 -17.92 5.33 -8.29
N LYS A 90 -17.73 4.07 -7.91
CA LYS A 90 -17.14 3.68 -6.63
C LYS A 90 -15.71 4.21 -6.48
N MET A 91 -14.87 4.08 -7.51
CA MET A 91 -13.50 4.63 -7.51
C MET A 91 -13.52 6.16 -7.35
N ALA A 92 -14.41 6.86 -8.04
CA ALA A 92 -14.53 8.31 -7.93
C ALA A 92 -14.98 8.73 -6.51
N LYS A 93 -15.89 7.97 -5.89
CA LYS A 93 -16.30 8.19 -4.50
C LYS A 93 -15.14 7.99 -3.53
N LEU A 94 -14.41 6.88 -3.64
CA LEU A 94 -13.26 6.59 -2.78
C LEU A 94 -12.16 7.66 -2.90
N ARG A 95 -11.88 8.14 -4.12
CA ARG A 95 -10.90 9.22 -4.34
C ARG A 95 -11.32 10.52 -3.63
N ARG A 96 -12.62 10.87 -3.65
CA ARG A 96 -13.12 12.04 -2.94
C ARG A 96 -12.98 11.88 -1.43
N GLU A 97 -13.38 10.73 -0.87
CA GLU A 97 -13.24 10.44 0.55
C GLU A 97 -11.77 10.51 1.02
N ILE A 98 -10.83 9.95 0.24
CA ILE A 98 -9.39 10.03 0.55
C ILE A 98 -8.90 11.49 0.49
N ALA A 99 -9.35 12.27 -0.49
CA ALA A 99 -8.98 13.67 -0.63
C ALA A 99 -9.48 14.52 0.57
N GLU A 100 -10.72 14.30 1.03
CA GLU A 100 -11.28 14.97 2.19
C GLU A 100 -10.50 14.64 3.48
N MET A 101 -10.16 13.36 3.67
CA MET A 101 -9.34 12.92 4.79
C MET A 101 -7.93 13.53 4.75
N LYS A 102 -7.38 13.73 3.53
CA LYS A 102 -6.09 14.40 3.35
C LYS A 102 -6.14 15.85 3.84
N VAL A 103 -7.16 16.62 3.46
CA VAL A 103 -7.32 18.03 3.90
C VAL A 103 -7.31 18.12 5.42
N SER A 104 -8.07 17.25 6.11
CA SER A 104 -8.09 17.21 7.58
C SER A 104 -6.71 16.93 8.20
N ARG A 105 -5.90 16.07 7.56
CA ARG A 105 -4.53 15.79 8.03
C ARG A 105 -3.58 16.96 7.78
N ASP A 106 -3.68 17.59 6.62
CA ASP A 106 -2.83 18.74 6.27
C ASP A 106 -3.08 19.90 7.23
N THR A 107 -4.32 20.13 7.66
CA THR A 107 -4.64 21.10 8.70
C THR A 107 -3.94 20.79 10.03
N LYS A 108 -4.04 19.55 10.50
CA LYS A 108 -3.36 19.10 11.73
C LYS A 108 -1.83 19.17 11.61
N ARG A 109 -1.28 18.97 10.41
CA ARG A 109 0.15 19.13 10.14
C ARG A 109 0.59 20.58 10.20
N GLN A 110 -0.18 21.50 9.63
CA GLN A 110 0.12 22.93 9.70
C GLN A 110 0.16 23.43 11.15
N GLU A 111 -0.75 22.96 11.99
CA GLU A 111 -0.71 23.28 13.43
C GLU A 111 0.56 22.76 14.11
N ARG A 112 1.00 21.54 13.77
CA ARG A 112 2.25 20.96 14.30
C ARG A 112 3.48 21.73 13.84
N ARG A 113 3.53 22.16 12.56
CA ARG A 113 4.62 22.98 12.01
C ARG A 113 4.69 24.36 12.69
N ARG A 114 3.55 24.99 12.99
CA ARG A 114 3.52 26.27 13.73
C ARG A 114 4.16 26.15 15.11
N ASN A 115 4.11 24.99 15.72
CA ASN A 115 4.72 24.72 17.02
C ASN A 115 6.21 24.36 16.95
N ASN A 116 6.84 24.41 15.77
CA ASN A 116 8.27 24.10 15.54
C ASN A 116 8.73 22.78 16.18
N ILE A 117 7.88 21.76 16.23
CA ILE A 117 8.25 20.44 16.74
C ILE A 117 8.85 19.64 15.59
N PRO A 118 10.13 19.22 15.65
CA PRO A 118 10.76 18.41 14.64
C PRO A 118 10.00 17.09 14.42
N SER A 119 9.98 16.60 13.19
CA SER A 119 9.33 15.36 12.80
C SER A 119 10.34 14.34 12.29
N VAL A 120 10.23 13.13 12.81
CA VAL A 120 11.09 11.99 12.45
C VAL A 120 10.21 10.88 11.93
N ALA A 121 10.49 10.36 10.75
CA ALA A 121 9.78 9.22 10.20
C ALA A 121 10.66 7.97 10.17
N ILE A 122 10.08 6.84 10.57
CA ILE A 122 10.75 5.55 10.50
C ILE A 122 10.44 4.94 9.13
N ALA A 123 11.46 4.76 8.31
CA ALA A 123 11.40 4.11 7.01
C ALA A 123 12.17 2.78 7.05
N GLY A 124 11.86 1.87 6.16
CA GLY A 124 12.60 0.62 6.05
C GLY A 124 11.76 -0.48 5.42
N TYR A 125 12.44 -1.55 5.08
CA TYR A 125 11.80 -2.70 4.45
C TYR A 125 10.74 -3.33 5.36
N THR A 126 9.79 -4.07 4.78
CA THR A 126 8.79 -4.78 5.57
C THR A 126 9.46 -5.77 6.52
N ASN A 127 8.94 -5.89 7.74
CA ASN A 127 9.50 -6.75 8.80
C ASN A 127 10.92 -6.40 9.29
N ALA A 128 11.44 -5.21 8.99
CA ALA A 128 12.76 -4.78 9.50
C ALA A 128 12.77 -4.42 11.00
N GLY A 129 11.60 -4.39 11.66
CA GLY A 129 11.46 -4.07 13.08
C GLY A 129 11.13 -2.60 13.38
N LYS A 130 10.54 -1.87 12.42
CA LYS A 130 10.15 -0.46 12.58
C LYS A 130 9.21 -0.23 13.76
N SER A 131 8.13 -0.98 13.84
CA SER A 131 7.15 -0.86 14.93
C SER A 131 7.71 -1.29 16.27
N THR A 132 8.63 -2.25 16.30
CA THR A 132 9.38 -2.64 17.51
C THR A 132 10.26 -1.49 17.99
N LEU A 133 10.99 -0.85 17.08
CA LEU A 133 11.81 0.32 17.40
C LEU A 133 10.93 1.48 17.91
N MET A 134 9.81 1.73 17.27
CA MET A 134 8.85 2.75 17.73
C MET A 134 8.38 2.47 19.16
N ASN A 135 8.00 1.24 19.48
CA ASN A 135 7.57 0.85 20.81
C ASN A 135 8.66 1.08 21.87
N LEU A 136 9.88 0.71 21.54
CA LEU A 136 11.04 0.95 22.43
C LEU A 136 11.24 2.44 22.72
N ILE A 137 11.21 3.28 21.71
CA ILE A 137 11.43 4.73 21.85
C ILE A 137 10.26 5.40 22.58
N THR A 138 9.03 5.00 22.27
CA THR A 138 7.81 5.62 22.81
C THR A 138 7.36 5.02 24.15
N LYS A 139 7.95 3.91 24.57
CA LYS A 139 7.54 3.12 25.74
C LYS A 139 6.05 2.75 25.70
N THR A 140 5.55 2.40 24.54
CA THR A 140 4.16 2.00 24.30
C THR A 140 4.09 0.59 23.72
N ASP A 141 3.02 -0.13 24.01
CA ASP A 141 2.76 -1.47 23.47
C ASP A 141 1.90 -1.37 22.20
N ILE A 142 2.50 -0.92 21.09
CA ILE A 142 1.87 -1.05 19.78
C ILE A 142 2.09 -2.48 19.31
N LEU A 143 1.07 -3.12 18.74
CA LEU A 143 1.16 -4.46 18.17
C LEU A 143 2.30 -4.51 17.13
N ALA A 144 3.47 -5.00 17.57
CA ALA A 144 4.59 -5.32 16.70
C ALA A 144 4.48 -6.81 16.37
N GLU A 145 3.89 -7.12 15.23
CA GLU A 145 3.77 -8.50 14.77
C GLU A 145 4.94 -8.84 13.84
N ASN A 146 5.47 -10.05 13.96
CA ASN A 146 6.48 -10.58 13.03
C ASN A 146 5.80 -11.02 11.72
N LYS A 147 5.13 -10.09 11.06
CA LYS A 147 4.39 -10.28 9.81
C LYS A 147 4.74 -9.21 8.80
N LEU A 148 4.66 -9.57 7.52
CA LEU A 148 4.82 -8.61 6.43
C LEU A 148 3.70 -7.56 6.51
N PHE A 149 4.08 -6.28 6.41
CA PHE A 149 3.16 -5.13 6.42
C PHE A 149 2.27 -5.05 7.68
N ALA A 150 2.83 -5.37 8.84
CA ALA A 150 2.09 -5.29 10.11
C ALA A 150 1.52 -3.88 10.37
N THR A 151 2.23 -2.84 9.95
CA THR A 151 1.79 -1.44 10.00
C THR A 151 1.43 -0.95 8.61
N LEU A 152 0.15 -0.65 8.39
CA LEU A 152 -0.35 0.00 7.19
C LEU A 152 -0.72 1.46 7.47
N ASP A 153 -1.38 1.69 8.59
CA ASP A 153 -1.81 3.02 9.02
C ASP A 153 -0.68 3.72 9.78
N THR A 154 -0.34 4.93 9.35
CA THR A 154 0.71 5.72 10.00
C THR A 154 0.32 6.07 11.42
N THR A 155 1.18 5.77 12.36
CA THR A 155 1.03 6.16 13.77
C THR A 155 2.04 7.26 14.10
N VAL A 156 1.55 8.40 14.62
CA VAL A 156 2.40 9.52 15.03
C VAL A 156 2.36 9.65 16.54
N ARG A 157 3.53 9.74 17.18
CA ARG A 157 3.68 9.90 18.64
C ARG A 157 4.60 11.06 18.95
N LYS A 158 4.29 11.79 20.01
CA LYS A 158 5.20 12.78 20.57
C LYS A 158 6.17 12.06 21.52
N VAL A 159 7.45 12.26 21.30
CA VAL A 159 8.55 11.72 22.09
C VAL A 159 9.35 12.86 22.67
N VAL A 160 9.86 12.68 23.88
CA VAL A 160 10.74 13.66 24.53
C VAL A 160 12.01 12.93 24.98
N ILE A 161 13.15 13.32 24.40
CA ILE A 161 14.47 12.79 24.80
C ILE A 161 15.33 13.97 25.24
N LYS A 162 15.88 13.91 26.45
CA LYS A 162 16.73 14.97 27.01
C LYS A 162 16.09 16.38 26.89
N ASN A 163 14.81 16.48 27.21
CA ASN A 163 13.99 17.71 27.10
C ASN A 163 13.77 18.23 25.66
N MET A 164 14.14 17.47 24.64
CA MET A 164 13.83 17.80 23.25
C MET A 164 12.59 17.04 22.77
N PRO A 165 11.47 17.71 22.56
CA PRO A 165 10.28 17.09 21.99
C PRO A 165 10.40 16.94 20.47
N PHE A 166 10.02 15.80 19.94
CA PHE A 166 9.86 15.57 18.50
C PHE A 166 8.66 14.64 18.24
N LEU A 167 8.21 14.61 16.99
CA LEU A 167 7.19 13.68 16.56
C LEU A 167 7.87 12.50 15.87
N LEU A 168 7.51 11.30 16.30
CA LEU A 168 7.98 10.07 15.69
C LEU A 168 6.82 9.39 14.99
N SER A 169 6.97 9.09 13.70
CA SER A 169 5.96 8.41 12.89
C SER A 169 6.47 7.05 12.42
N ASP A 170 5.69 5.99 12.69
CA ASP A 170 5.85 4.69 12.06
C ASP A 170 5.14 4.69 10.71
N THR A 171 5.77 4.13 9.70
CA THR A 171 5.24 4.12 8.34
C THR A 171 5.07 2.71 7.81
N VAL A 172 4.33 2.58 6.71
CA VAL A 172 4.19 1.30 6.01
C VAL A 172 5.56 0.74 5.61
N GLY A 173 5.75 -0.56 5.80
CA GLY A 173 6.98 -1.23 5.36
C GLY A 173 7.10 -1.21 3.84
N PHE A 174 8.29 -0.86 3.36
CA PHE A 174 8.59 -0.91 1.93
C PHE A 174 8.86 -2.35 1.48
N ILE A 175 8.64 -2.59 0.21
CA ILE A 175 8.88 -3.88 -0.43
C ILE A 175 9.44 -3.65 -1.84
N ARG A 176 10.31 -4.53 -2.27
CA ARG A 176 10.86 -4.53 -3.63
C ARG A 176 9.74 -4.55 -4.66
N LYS A 177 9.84 -3.71 -5.69
CA LYS A 177 8.84 -3.58 -6.77
C LYS A 177 7.42 -3.38 -6.22
N LEU A 178 7.26 -2.34 -5.39
CA LEU A 178 5.94 -1.95 -4.90
C LEU A 178 5.04 -1.62 -6.11
N PRO A 179 3.85 -2.21 -6.22
CA PRO A 179 2.93 -1.91 -7.32
C PRO A 179 2.58 -0.42 -7.37
N THR A 180 2.62 0.19 -8.55
CA THR A 180 2.35 1.63 -8.76
C THR A 180 0.96 2.02 -8.26
N GLN A 181 -0.03 1.14 -8.39
CA GLN A 181 -1.38 1.33 -7.87
C GLN A 181 -1.39 1.53 -6.34
N LEU A 182 -0.49 0.83 -5.64
CA LEU A 182 -0.32 1.00 -4.19
C LEU A 182 0.38 2.31 -3.85
N ILE A 183 1.41 2.70 -4.59
CA ILE A 183 2.10 3.99 -4.38
C ILE A 183 1.11 5.15 -4.48
N GLU A 184 0.25 5.15 -5.51
CA GLU A 184 -0.78 6.18 -5.68
C GLU A 184 -1.81 6.16 -4.53
N SER A 185 -2.26 4.98 -4.14
CA SER A 185 -3.26 4.82 -3.08
C SER A 185 -2.70 5.18 -1.70
N PHE A 186 -1.43 4.86 -1.44
CA PHE A 186 -0.74 5.15 -0.17
C PHE A 186 0.05 6.46 -0.17
N LYS A 187 -0.11 7.29 -1.19
CA LYS A 187 0.57 8.58 -1.28
C LYS A 187 0.41 9.41 -0.02
N SER A 188 -0.74 9.35 0.61
CA SER A 188 -1.03 10.05 1.86
C SER A 188 -0.31 9.47 3.07
N THR A 189 -0.09 8.15 3.12
CA THR A 189 0.69 7.49 4.18
C THR A 189 2.18 7.77 4.00
N LEU A 190 2.64 7.82 2.75
CA LEU A 190 4.00 8.19 2.39
C LEU A 190 4.28 9.70 2.58
N ASP A 191 3.25 10.54 2.68
CA ASP A 191 3.40 11.96 2.98
C ASP A 191 4.07 12.20 4.35
N GLU A 192 3.95 11.30 5.33
CA GLU A 192 4.69 11.42 6.60
C GLU A 192 6.22 11.28 6.38
N VAL A 193 6.64 10.42 5.47
CA VAL A 193 8.05 10.30 5.06
C VAL A 193 8.50 11.56 4.29
N ARG A 194 7.65 12.05 3.40
CA ARG A 194 7.93 13.26 2.58
C ARG A 194 8.04 14.53 3.40
N GLU A 195 7.34 14.60 4.50
CA GLU A 195 7.22 15.79 5.34
C GLU A 195 8.18 15.76 6.54
N ALA A 196 8.77 14.60 6.86
CA ALA A 196 9.70 14.45 7.96
C ALA A 196 10.97 15.30 7.76
N ASP A 197 11.51 15.82 8.86
CA ASP A 197 12.77 16.55 8.89
C ASP A 197 13.97 15.58 8.91
N LEU A 198 13.77 14.38 9.44
CA LEU A 198 14.78 13.32 9.57
C LEU A 198 14.14 11.96 9.30
N LEU A 199 14.88 11.07 8.66
CA LEU A 199 14.48 9.67 8.46
C LEU A 199 15.34 8.74 9.33
N LEU A 200 14.67 7.80 10.01
CA LEU A 200 15.31 6.62 10.60
C LEU A 200 15.13 5.46 9.63
N HIS A 201 16.18 5.08 8.92
CA HIS A 201 16.13 3.95 8.00
C HIS A 201 16.52 2.67 8.75
N VAL A 202 15.52 1.85 9.07
CA VAL A 202 15.69 0.60 9.81
C VAL A 202 15.98 -0.54 8.84
N VAL A 203 17.08 -1.23 9.05
CA VAL A 203 17.57 -2.33 8.23
C VAL A 203 17.69 -3.59 9.08
N ASP A 204 17.12 -4.69 8.61
CA ASP A 204 17.30 -6.02 9.19
C ASP A 204 18.57 -6.63 8.63
N ILE A 205 19.67 -6.57 9.39
CA ILE A 205 20.97 -7.10 8.94
C ILE A 205 21.08 -8.61 9.07
N SER A 206 20.14 -9.28 9.70
CA SER A 206 20.11 -10.74 9.76
C SER A 206 19.67 -11.40 8.46
N HIS A 207 19.10 -10.61 7.52
CA HIS A 207 18.65 -11.10 6.23
C HIS A 207 19.81 -11.10 5.22
N SER A 208 19.98 -12.18 4.45
CA SER A 208 21.05 -12.29 3.44
C SER A 208 21.04 -11.16 2.41
N ASP A 209 19.88 -10.68 2.05
CA ASP A 209 19.67 -9.66 1.00
C ASP A 209 19.44 -8.26 1.60
N PHE A 210 20.03 -7.95 2.77
CA PHE A 210 19.80 -6.67 3.45
C PHE A 210 20.28 -5.47 2.61
N GLU A 211 21.32 -5.62 1.81
CA GLU A 211 21.80 -4.59 0.89
C GLU A 211 20.77 -4.29 -0.20
N ASP A 212 20.18 -5.33 -0.81
CA ASP A 212 19.06 -5.20 -1.77
C ASP A 212 17.84 -4.51 -1.15
N HIS A 213 17.61 -4.74 0.16
CA HIS A 213 16.54 -4.08 0.89
C HIS A 213 16.83 -2.59 1.06
N ILE A 214 18.07 -2.21 1.38
CA ILE A 214 18.51 -0.81 1.45
C ILE A 214 18.29 -0.12 0.10
N GLU A 215 18.75 -0.74 -0.98
CA GLU A 215 18.61 -0.19 -2.33
C GLU A 215 17.12 -0.01 -2.71
N SER A 216 16.29 -1.00 -2.40
CA SER A 216 14.84 -0.94 -2.64
C SER A 216 14.16 0.21 -1.90
N VAL A 217 14.57 0.47 -0.65
CA VAL A 217 14.07 1.59 0.14
C VAL A 217 14.52 2.92 -0.45
N ASN A 218 15.81 3.03 -0.82
CA ASN A 218 16.36 4.23 -1.43
C ASN A 218 15.66 4.58 -2.74
N GLN A 219 15.35 3.57 -3.57
CA GLN A 219 14.60 3.78 -4.81
C GLN A 219 13.20 4.33 -4.54
N ILE A 220 12.49 3.80 -3.53
CA ILE A 220 11.17 4.32 -3.16
C ILE A 220 11.28 5.75 -2.62
N LEU A 221 12.31 6.07 -1.82
CA LEU A 221 12.54 7.42 -1.33
C LEU A 221 12.80 8.41 -2.47
N LEU A 222 13.49 7.98 -3.53
CA LEU A 222 13.64 8.74 -4.78
C LEU A 222 12.30 8.97 -5.46
N ASP A 223 11.50 7.92 -5.65
CA ASP A 223 10.20 7.97 -6.32
C ASP A 223 9.22 8.93 -5.64
N ILE A 224 9.29 9.01 -4.29
CA ILE A 224 8.48 9.95 -3.51
C ILE A 224 9.17 11.29 -3.25
N LYS A 225 10.34 11.56 -3.86
CA LYS A 225 11.11 12.81 -3.73
C LYS A 225 11.51 13.13 -2.27
N SER A 226 11.99 12.13 -1.55
CA SER A 226 12.40 12.22 -0.13
C SER A 226 13.85 11.84 0.11
N ASN A 227 14.65 11.73 -0.93
CA ASN A 227 16.06 11.31 -0.89
C ASN A 227 17.03 12.43 -0.46
N ASN A 228 16.56 13.68 -0.34
CA ASN A 228 17.36 14.85 0.03
C ASN A 228 17.34 15.14 1.54
N LYS A 229 16.81 14.24 2.34
CA LYS A 229 16.67 14.42 3.79
C LYS A 229 17.85 13.79 4.55
N PRO A 230 18.18 14.31 5.74
CA PRO A 230 19.08 13.60 6.66
C PRO A 230 18.52 12.20 6.98
N ILE A 231 19.41 11.19 6.92
CA ILE A 231 19.04 9.80 7.21
C ILE A 231 19.99 9.25 8.30
N ILE A 232 19.40 8.65 9.32
CA ILE A 232 20.14 7.83 10.29
C ILE A 232 19.83 6.37 9.97
N MET A 233 20.87 5.60 9.65
CA MET A 233 20.76 4.16 9.45
C MET A 233 20.70 3.46 10.81
N VAL A 234 19.71 2.58 10.97
CA VAL A 234 19.54 1.77 12.18
C VAL A 234 19.64 0.30 11.79
N PHE A 235 20.77 -0.31 12.08
CA PHE A 235 20.99 -1.73 11.84
C PHE A 235 20.37 -2.53 12.97
N ASN A 236 19.28 -3.24 12.67
CA ASN A 236 18.47 -3.97 13.63
C ASN A 236 18.69 -5.48 13.52
N LYS A 237 18.27 -6.23 14.54
CA LYS A 237 18.39 -7.68 14.68
C LYS A 237 19.83 -8.19 14.63
N ILE A 238 20.73 -7.44 15.25
CA ILE A 238 22.15 -7.80 15.33
C ILE A 238 22.39 -9.12 16.07
N ASP A 239 21.50 -9.46 16.99
CA ASP A 239 21.46 -10.73 17.73
C ASP A 239 21.24 -11.95 16.82
N ALA A 240 20.57 -11.76 15.71
CA ALA A 240 20.29 -12.79 14.70
C ALA A 240 21.29 -12.76 13.53
N TYR A 241 22.22 -11.81 13.50
CA TYR A 241 23.24 -11.70 12.46
C TYR A 241 24.24 -12.84 12.60
N LYS A 242 24.33 -13.67 11.58
CA LYS A 242 25.32 -14.75 11.49
C LYS A 242 26.49 -14.25 10.66
N HIS A 243 27.67 -14.14 11.27
CA HIS A 243 28.89 -13.94 10.53
C HIS A 243 29.08 -15.15 9.59
N LEU A 244 29.09 -14.91 8.32
CA LEU A 244 29.49 -15.87 7.29
C LEU A 244 31.01 -15.84 7.19
#